data_66df8db577a2c18053215ccc9246f1a7
#
_entry.id   66df8db577a2c18053215ccc9246f1a7
#
_cell.length_a   1.000
_cell.length_b   1.000
_cell.length_c   1.000
_cell.angle_alpha   90.00
_cell.angle_beta   90.00
_cell.angle_gamma   90.00
#
_symmetry.space_group_name_H-M   'P 1'
#
loop_
_entity.id
_entity.type
_entity.pdbx_description
1 polymer ?
#
loop_
_entity_poly.entity_id
_entity_poly.type
_entity_poly.pdbx_seq_one_letter_code
_entity_poly.pdbx_strand_id
1 'polypeptide(L)'
;MTKTAVVAGVGAGLGAALVRKFAREGYQVGMMARSPSFMQTLAGEMEAEGHRALPVPTDLTESEQVARGFARIKEELGPVDVLINHAGNAAWKDFMELTLDDLEQAWRICVGGSFLCSQAVIGDMVERGRGAILFTGATSSIRGRADGLAFSSAKFAVRGLAESLAKKFWPQGVHVAHIIIDGWLATEEVRKQNPDAADTPMLDVDHVAASYWVLTEQERGGWSFEIEMRPYNEEEFFG
;
A
#
# COMPACT_ATOMS: atom_id res chain seq x y z
N MET A 1 -24.17 2.43 -6.60
CA MET A 1 -23.55 1.32 -5.83
C MET A 1 -22.43 1.92 -5.02
N THR A 2 -22.21 1.48 -3.80
CA THR A 2 -21.10 1.89 -2.96
C THR A 2 -19.78 1.35 -3.56
N LYS A 3 -18.75 2.19 -3.64
CA LYS A 3 -17.43 1.77 -4.17
C LYS A 3 -16.71 0.88 -3.15
N THR A 4 -15.86 -0.04 -3.61
CA THR A 4 -15.05 -0.93 -2.77
C THR A 4 -13.57 -0.60 -2.92
N ALA A 5 -12.90 -0.32 -1.80
CA ALA A 5 -11.44 -0.23 -1.72
C ALA A 5 -10.85 -1.44 -1.00
N VAL A 6 -9.65 -1.86 -1.37
CA VAL A 6 -8.89 -2.91 -0.66
C VAL A 6 -7.53 -2.37 -0.26
N VAL A 7 -7.20 -2.49 1.01
CA VAL A 7 -5.86 -2.21 1.54
C VAL A 7 -5.16 -3.53 1.82
N ALA A 8 -4.18 -3.86 0.99
CA ALA A 8 -3.33 -5.04 1.14
C ALA A 8 -2.08 -4.67 1.96
N GLY A 9 -2.06 -5.08 3.23
CA GLY A 9 -1.01 -4.75 4.19
C GLY A 9 -1.47 -3.81 5.30
N VAL A 10 -2.60 -4.12 5.95
CA VAL A 10 -3.13 -3.28 7.05
C VAL A 10 -2.32 -3.49 8.33
N GLY A 11 -1.81 -2.39 8.87
CA GLY A 11 -1.15 -2.29 10.18
C GLY A 11 -1.50 -0.97 10.86
N ALA A 12 -1.00 -0.75 12.08
CA ALA A 12 -1.35 0.39 12.95
C ALA A 12 -0.92 1.78 12.43
N GLY A 13 -0.04 1.82 11.41
CA GLY A 13 0.41 3.08 10.79
C GLY A 13 -0.44 3.49 9.61
N LEU A 14 0.23 3.74 8.47
CA LEU A 14 -0.40 4.19 7.23
C LEU A 14 -1.50 3.25 6.74
N GLY A 15 -1.37 1.92 6.93
CA GLY A 15 -2.42 0.99 6.55
C GLY A 15 -3.77 1.29 7.21
N ALA A 16 -3.77 1.61 8.51
CA ALA A 16 -4.98 2.02 9.23
C ALA A 16 -5.50 3.40 8.78
N ALA A 17 -4.59 4.36 8.55
CA ALA A 17 -4.97 5.68 8.04
C ALA A 17 -5.64 5.59 6.65
N LEU A 18 -5.13 4.72 5.76
CA LEU A 18 -5.75 4.43 4.47
C LEU A 18 -7.15 3.86 4.61
N VAL A 19 -7.34 2.87 5.52
CA VAL A 19 -8.67 2.30 5.80
C VAL A 19 -9.64 3.39 6.25
N ARG A 20 -9.26 4.19 7.25
CA ARG A 20 -10.10 5.29 7.78
C ARG A 20 -10.41 6.31 6.70
N LYS A 21 -9.41 6.73 5.92
CA LYS A 21 -9.60 7.71 4.84
C LYS A 21 -10.61 7.22 3.82
N PHE A 22 -10.42 6.05 3.23
CA PHE A 22 -11.32 5.53 2.21
C PHE A 22 -12.73 5.24 2.76
N ALA A 23 -12.84 4.74 4.00
CA ALA A 23 -14.14 4.53 4.64
C ALA A 23 -14.93 5.84 4.81
N ARG A 24 -14.27 6.90 5.30
CA ARG A 24 -14.88 8.23 5.47
C ARG A 24 -15.24 8.91 4.14
N GLU A 25 -14.57 8.55 3.05
CA GLU A 25 -14.91 8.98 1.69
C GLU A 25 -16.01 8.10 1.04
N GLY A 26 -16.67 7.25 1.83
CA GLY A 26 -17.84 6.47 1.41
C GLY A 26 -17.54 5.14 0.74
N TYR A 27 -16.30 4.65 0.79
CA TYR A 27 -15.98 3.30 0.33
C TYR A 27 -16.29 2.25 1.41
N GLN A 28 -16.69 1.05 1.00
CA GLN A 28 -16.55 -0.15 1.81
C GLN A 28 -15.09 -0.62 1.66
N VAL A 29 -14.44 -1.00 2.77
CA VAL A 29 -12.99 -1.28 2.74
C VAL A 29 -12.70 -2.72 3.11
N GLY A 30 -12.12 -3.50 2.19
CA GLY A 30 -11.51 -4.79 2.48
C GLY A 30 -10.11 -4.59 3.08
N MET A 31 -9.86 -5.21 4.22
CA MET A 31 -8.60 -5.14 4.96
C MET A 31 -7.87 -6.47 4.88
N MET A 32 -6.68 -6.52 4.26
CA MET A 32 -5.89 -7.74 4.14
C MET A 32 -4.58 -7.63 4.92
N ALA A 33 -4.36 -8.53 5.86
CA ALA A 33 -3.12 -8.71 6.62
C ALA A 33 -3.12 -10.09 7.29
N ARG A 34 -1.97 -10.54 7.78
CA ARG A 34 -1.84 -11.85 8.45
C ARG A 34 -2.56 -11.90 9.80
N SER A 35 -2.41 -10.85 10.61
CA SER A 35 -2.97 -10.80 11.96
C SER A 35 -4.41 -10.26 11.96
N PRO A 36 -5.40 -11.04 12.41
CA PRO A 36 -6.79 -10.61 12.44
C PRO A 36 -7.10 -9.59 13.55
N SER A 37 -6.39 -9.65 14.69
CA SER A 37 -6.76 -8.90 15.90
C SER A 37 -6.82 -7.39 15.67
N PHE A 38 -5.77 -6.81 15.08
CA PHE A 38 -5.75 -5.38 14.78
C PHE A 38 -6.85 -4.97 13.78
N MET A 39 -7.04 -5.78 12.72
CA MET A 39 -8.09 -5.51 11.73
C MET A 39 -9.50 -5.59 12.34
N GLN A 40 -9.74 -6.50 13.29
CA GLN A 40 -11.02 -6.61 14.00
C GLN A 40 -11.29 -5.36 14.86
N THR A 41 -10.27 -4.88 15.59
CA THR A 41 -10.38 -3.63 16.36
C THR A 41 -10.69 -2.45 15.42
N LEU A 42 -9.95 -2.31 14.33
CA LEU A 42 -10.17 -1.24 13.35
C LEU A 42 -11.56 -1.34 12.68
N ALA A 43 -12.05 -2.55 12.42
CA ALA A 43 -13.39 -2.76 11.89
C ALA A 43 -14.46 -2.27 12.86
N GLY A 44 -14.32 -2.57 14.16
CA GLY A 44 -15.22 -2.06 15.20
C GLY A 44 -15.19 -0.54 15.34
N GLU A 45 -14.03 0.09 15.20
CA GLU A 45 -13.91 1.57 15.13
C GLU A 45 -14.70 2.13 13.94
N MET A 46 -14.52 1.55 12.76
CA MET A 46 -15.22 2.00 11.55
C MET A 46 -16.74 1.79 11.64
N GLU A 47 -17.18 0.68 12.20
CA GLU A 47 -18.60 0.40 12.43
C GLU A 47 -19.23 1.41 13.39
N ALA A 48 -18.51 1.79 14.46
CA ALA A 48 -18.97 2.81 15.41
C ALA A 48 -19.11 4.21 14.75
N GLU A 49 -18.35 4.48 13.71
CA GLU A 49 -18.46 5.70 12.88
C GLU A 49 -19.51 5.56 11.75
N GLY A 50 -20.18 4.41 11.61
CA GLY A 50 -21.18 4.15 10.57
C GLY A 50 -20.58 3.72 9.22
N HIS A 51 -19.33 3.29 9.20
CA HIS A 51 -18.60 2.83 8.01
C HIS A 51 -18.43 1.30 8.02
N ARG A 52 -18.20 0.72 6.85
CA ARG A 52 -17.98 -0.72 6.70
C ARG A 52 -16.52 -1.04 6.34
N ALA A 53 -15.82 -1.77 7.21
CA ALA A 53 -14.50 -2.32 6.97
C ALA A 53 -14.51 -3.83 7.26
N LEU A 54 -14.07 -4.64 6.29
CA LEU A 54 -14.12 -6.11 6.33
C LEU A 54 -12.73 -6.67 6.61
N PRO A 55 -12.46 -7.29 7.77
CA PRO A 55 -11.22 -8.01 8.04
C PRO A 55 -11.14 -9.31 7.21
N VAL A 56 -10.08 -9.45 6.45
CA VAL A 56 -9.78 -10.64 5.62
C VAL A 56 -8.37 -11.11 5.93
N PRO A 57 -8.18 -11.96 6.95
CA PRO A 57 -6.87 -12.50 7.29
C PRO A 57 -6.25 -13.21 6.10
N THR A 58 -5.08 -12.75 5.65
CA THR A 58 -4.44 -13.21 4.41
C THR A 58 -2.94 -13.06 4.51
N ASP A 59 -2.20 -14.13 4.25
CA ASP A 59 -0.80 -14.03 3.90
C ASP A 59 -0.69 -13.72 2.40
N LEU A 60 -0.17 -12.53 2.09
CA LEU A 60 -0.08 -12.04 0.72
C LEU A 60 1.00 -12.75 -0.11
N THR A 61 1.85 -13.57 0.52
CA THR A 61 2.83 -14.41 -0.17
C THR A 61 2.22 -15.73 -0.68
N GLU A 62 0.99 -16.05 -0.23
CA GLU A 62 0.31 -17.29 -0.53
C GLU A 62 -0.82 -17.08 -1.55
N SER A 63 -0.59 -17.50 -2.79
CA SER A 63 -1.50 -17.26 -3.92
C SER A 63 -2.94 -17.71 -3.68
N GLU A 64 -3.12 -18.89 -3.05
CA GLU A 64 -4.45 -19.41 -2.72
C GLU A 64 -5.16 -18.57 -1.64
N GLN A 65 -4.42 -18.06 -0.64
CA GLN A 65 -5.02 -17.19 0.37
C GLN A 65 -5.46 -15.87 -0.24
N VAL A 66 -4.62 -15.29 -1.11
CA VAL A 66 -4.96 -14.06 -1.85
C VAL A 66 -6.22 -14.29 -2.70
N ALA A 67 -6.28 -15.37 -3.48
CA ALA A 67 -7.45 -15.66 -4.30
C ALA A 67 -8.73 -15.81 -3.48
N ARG A 68 -8.69 -16.57 -2.37
CA ARG A 68 -9.83 -16.71 -1.45
C ARG A 68 -10.21 -15.38 -0.80
N GLY A 69 -9.23 -14.57 -0.42
CA GLY A 69 -9.46 -13.27 0.19
C GLY A 69 -10.21 -12.31 -0.75
N PHE A 70 -9.78 -12.20 -2.00
CA PHE A 70 -10.47 -11.37 -3.00
C PHE A 70 -11.83 -11.92 -3.40
N ALA A 71 -12.01 -13.26 -3.46
CA ALA A 71 -13.33 -13.86 -3.69
C ALA A 71 -14.31 -13.46 -2.58
N ARG A 72 -13.90 -13.54 -1.31
CA ARG A 72 -14.70 -13.13 -0.17
C ARG A 72 -15.01 -11.61 -0.21
N ILE A 73 -14.04 -10.77 -0.51
CA ILE A 73 -14.26 -9.31 -0.65
C ILE A 73 -15.29 -9.04 -1.75
N LYS A 74 -15.15 -9.68 -2.90
CA LYS A 74 -16.09 -9.52 -4.02
C LYS A 74 -17.52 -9.97 -3.65
N GLU A 75 -17.66 -11.06 -2.91
CA GLU A 75 -18.95 -11.56 -2.43
C GLU A 75 -19.61 -10.61 -1.42
N GLU A 76 -18.84 -10.11 -0.43
CA GLU A 76 -19.38 -9.34 0.68
C GLU A 76 -19.48 -7.82 0.42
N LEU A 77 -18.53 -7.26 -0.37
CA LEU A 77 -18.41 -5.81 -0.63
C LEU A 77 -18.64 -5.42 -2.09
N GLY A 78 -18.66 -6.40 -3.00
CA GLY A 78 -18.76 -6.15 -4.43
C GLY A 78 -17.38 -6.02 -5.12
N PRO A 79 -17.40 -5.69 -6.43
CA PRO A 79 -16.19 -5.59 -7.23
C PRO A 79 -15.27 -4.48 -6.72
N VAL A 80 -13.96 -4.73 -6.72
CA VAL A 80 -12.95 -3.78 -6.23
C VAL A 80 -12.80 -2.61 -7.22
N ASP A 81 -12.96 -1.39 -6.74
CA ASP A 81 -12.73 -0.16 -7.50
C ASP A 81 -11.34 0.42 -7.25
N VAL A 82 -10.79 0.22 -6.04
CA VAL A 82 -9.45 0.68 -5.65
C VAL A 82 -8.71 -0.44 -4.94
N LEU A 83 -7.50 -0.76 -5.42
CA LEU A 83 -6.55 -1.61 -4.72
C LEU A 83 -5.34 -0.79 -4.27
N ILE A 84 -4.97 -0.89 -3.00
CA ILE A 84 -3.78 -0.26 -2.44
C ILE A 84 -2.81 -1.36 -2.02
N ASN A 85 -1.75 -1.56 -2.78
CA ASN A 85 -0.63 -2.45 -2.46
C ASN A 85 0.29 -1.73 -1.48
N HIS A 86 0.10 -1.98 -0.19
CA HIS A 86 0.82 -1.31 0.90
C HIS A 86 1.76 -2.24 1.67
N ALA A 87 1.58 -3.55 1.57
CA ALA A 87 2.42 -4.51 2.26
C ALA A 87 3.91 -4.33 1.89
N GLY A 88 4.75 -4.30 2.90
CA GLY A 88 6.18 -4.22 2.72
C GLY A 88 6.89 -4.54 4.04
N ASN A 89 7.93 -5.34 3.94
CA ASN A 89 8.84 -5.64 5.05
C ASN A 89 10.16 -6.15 4.46
N ALA A 90 11.24 -6.01 5.22
CA ALA A 90 12.53 -6.59 4.88
C ALA A 90 13.40 -6.72 6.13
N ALA A 91 14.43 -7.55 6.06
CA ALA A 91 15.51 -7.57 7.04
C ALA A 91 16.41 -6.34 6.85
N TRP A 92 16.72 -5.66 7.95
CA TRP A 92 17.69 -4.57 8.02
C TRP A 92 18.97 -5.13 8.63
N LYS A 93 19.90 -5.54 7.79
CA LYS A 93 21.15 -6.22 8.19
C LYS A 93 22.31 -5.70 7.36
N ASP A 94 23.52 -5.79 7.92
CA ASP A 94 24.75 -5.62 7.13
C ASP A 94 24.78 -6.60 5.96
N PHE A 95 25.42 -6.20 4.85
CA PHE A 95 25.48 -7.02 3.64
C PHE A 95 26.07 -8.42 3.87
N MET A 96 27.09 -8.52 4.74
CA MET A 96 27.74 -9.80 5.04
C MET A 96 26.90 -10.73 5.93
N GLU A 97 25.88 -10.18 6.61
CA GLU A 97 24.92 -10.93 7.44
C GLU A 97 23.60 -11.22 6.71
N LEU A 98 23.35 -10.54 5.58
CA LEU A 98 22.16 -10.70 4.79
C LEU A 98 22.17 -12.04 4.04
N THR A 99 21.15 -12.85 4.26
CA THR A 99 21.01 -14.14 3.56
C THR A 99 20.18 -14.01 2.28
N LEU A 100 20.30 -14.99 1.39
CA LEU A 100 19.44 -15.07 0.21
C LEU A 100 17.95 -15.18 0.59
N ASP A 101 17.64 -15.89 1.68
CA ASP A 101 16.27 -16.01 2.18
C ASP A 101 15.70 -14.65 2.64
N ASP A 102 16.49 -13.82 3.32
CA ASP A 102 16.11 -12.44 3.67
C ASP A 102 15.75 -11.62 2.43
N LEU A 103 16.56 -11.73 1.37
CA LEU A 103 16.32 -11.06 0.09
C LEU A 103 15.04 -11.57 -0.59
N GLU A 104 14.91 -12.88 -0.72
CA GLU A 104 13.73 -13.52 -1.32
C GLU A 104 12.45 -13.20 -0.55
N GLN A 105 12.50 -13.18 0.78
CA GLN A 105 11.35 -12.85 1.61
C GLN A 105 10.87 -11.42 1.38
N ALA A 106 11.80 -10.44 1.28
CA ALA A 106 11.45 -9.07 0.93
C ALA A 106 10.75 -9.00 -0.45
N TRP A 107 11.25 -9.74 -1.44
CA TRP A 107 10.64 -9.82 -2.75
C TRP A 107 9.28 -10.53 -2.75
N ARG A 108 9.12 -11.63 -2.04
CA ARG A 108 7.84 -12.34 -1.91
C ARG A 108 6.76 -11.44 -1.32
N ILE A 109 7.10 -10.67 -0.28
CA ILE A 109 6.13 -9.77 0.37
C ILE A 109 5.84 -8.56 -0.52
N CYS A 110 6.88 -7.80 -0.93
CA CYS A 110 6.69 -6.53 -1.60
C CYS A 110 6.24 -6.70 -3.07
N VAL A 111 6.91 -7.57 -3.82
CA VAL A 111 6.69 -7.74 -5.26
C VAL A 111 5.64 -8.82 -5.52
N GLY A 112 5.84 -10.01 -4.98
CA GLY A 112 4.94 -11.16 -5.16
C GLY A 112 3.54 -10.87 -4.66
N GLY A 113 3.40 -10.35 -3.43
CA GLY A 113 2.12 -9.97 -2.86
C GLY A 113 1.40 -8.89 -3.69
N SER A 114 2.12 -7.85 -4.11
CA SER A 114 1.55 -6.80 -4.97
C SER A 114 1.13 -7.32 -6.34
N PHE A 115 1.90 -8.23 -6.92
CA PHE A 115 1.56 -8.90 -8.19
C PHE A 115 0.28 -9.73 -8.06
N LEU A 116 0.20 -10.60 -7.05
CA LEU A 116 -0.96 -11.46 -6.81
C LEU A 116 -2.24 -10.65 -6.55
N CYS A 117 -2.15 -9.61 -5.71
CA CYS A 117 -3.28 -8.72 -5.44
C CYS A 117 -3.74 -7.99 -6.71
N SER A 118 -2.80 -7.45 -7.49
CA SER A 118 -3.13 -6.76 -8.75
C SER A 118 -3.77 -7.70 -9.76
N GLN A 119 -3.25 -8.94 -9.88
CA GLN A 119 -3.78 -9.95 -10.78
C GLN A 119 -5.23 -10.33 -10.41
N ALA A 120 -5.55 -10.37 -9.11
CA ALA A 120 -6.89 -10.73 -8.63
C ALA A 120 -7.98 -9.72 -9.01
N VAL A 121 -7.64 -8.44 -9.28
CA VAL A 121 -8.64 -7.38 -9.51
C VAL A 121 -8.62 -6.82 -10.92
N ILE A 122 -7.50 -6.93 -11.64
CA ILE A 122 -7.28 -6.19 -12.89
C ILE A 122 -8.25 -6.59 -14.01
N GLY A 123 -8.63 -7.87 -14.08
CA GLY A 123 -9.58 -8.37 -15.07
C GLY A 123 -10.95 -7.68 -14.95
N ASP A 124 -11.53 -7.69 -13.77
CA ASP A 124 -12.81 -7.02 -13.47
C ASP A 124 -12.72 -5.49 -13.71
N MET A 125 -11.59 -4.85 -13.39
CA MET A 125 -11.38 -3.42 -13.64
C MET A 125 -11.36 -3.10 -15.13
N VAL A 126 -10.67 -3.92 -15.93
CA VAL A 126 -10.61 -3.79 -17.39
C VAL A 126 -11.98 -3.98 -18.02
N GLU A 127 -12.74 -5.02 -17.64
CA GLU A 127 -14.09 -5.24 -18.14
C GLU A 127 -15.04 -4.07 -17.87
N ARG A 128 -14.89 -3.43 -16.69
CA ARG A 128 -15.67 -2.24 -16.32
C ARG A 128 -15.10 -0.95 -16.95
N GLY A 129 -13.91 -1.00 -17.54
CA GLY A 129 -13.19 0.15 -18.07
C GLY A 129 -12.86 1.20 -17.00
N ARG A 130 -12.75 0.81 -15.72
CA ARG A 130 -12.47 1.71 -14.57
C ARG A 130 -11.88 0.96 -13.40
N GLY A 131 -11.02 1.62 -12.65
CA GLY A 131 -10.40 1.14 -11.42
C GLY A 131 -9.11 1.89 -11.13
N ALA A 132 -8.58 1.75 -9.92
CA ALA A 132 -7.28 2.28 -9.54
C ALA A 132 -6.45 1.23 -8.78
N ILE A 133 -5.18 1.12 -9.12
CA ILE A 133 -4.21 0.27 -8.42
C ILE A 133 -3.04 1.16 -7.98
N LEU A 134 -2.91 1.32 -6.66
CA LEU A 134 -1.91 2.17 -6.05
C LEU A 134 -0.82 1.32 -5.38
N PHE A 135 0.44 1.67 -5.62
CA PHE A 135 1.59 1.00 -5.04
C PHE A 135 2.31 1.91 -4.06
N THR A 136 2.46 1.46 -2.83
CA THR A 136 3.26 2.16 -1.83
C THR A 136 4.74 1.93 -2.09
N GLY A 137 5.40 2.97 -2.53
CA GLY A 137 6.84 3.08 -2.66
C GLY A 137 7.50 3.62 -1.39
N ALA A 138 8.77 3.90 -1.51
CA ALA A 138 9.61 4.49 -0.46
C ALA A 138 10.78 5.21 -1.13
N THR A 139 11.62 5.95 -0.37
CA THR A 139 12.95 6.40 -0.81
C THR A 139 13.68 5.28 -1.56
N SER A 140 13.59 4.08 -0.99
CA SER A 140 14.18 2.85 -1.54
C SER A 140 13.60 2.38 -2.87
N SER A 141 12.59 3.06 -3.44
CA SER A 141 12.11 2.79 -4.81
C SER A 141 12.95 3.48 -5.89
N ILE A 142 13.71 4.51 -5.52
CA ILE A 142 14.46 5.38 -6.45
C ILE A 142 15.91 5.58 -6.03
N ARG A 143 16.27 5.23 -4.78
CA ARG A 143 17.64 5.31 -4.25
C ARG A 143 17.98 4.04 -3.48
N GLY A 144 19.16 3.46 -3.72
CA GLY A 144 19.65 2.35 -2.90
C GLY A 144 20.07 2.83 -1.52
N ARG A 145 19.80 2.04 -0.48
CA ARG A 145 20.24 2.30 0.89
C ARG A 145 21.26 1.26 1.31
N ALA A 146 22.37 1.69 1.88
CA ALA A 146 23.45 0.81 2.31
C ALA A 146 23.00 -0.19 3.39
N ASP A 147 22.11 0.25 4.29
CA ASP A 147 21.55 -0.50 5.41
C ASP A 147 20.25 -1.24 5.07
N GLY A 148 19.74 -1.08 3.87
CA GLY A 148 18.44 -1.60 3.43
C GLY A 148 18.46 -2.29 2.07
N LEU A 149 19.47 -3.13 1.79
CA LEU A 149 19.69 -3.74 0.48
C LEU A 149 18.49 -4.58 0.00
N ALA A 150 17.98 -5.48 0.86
CA ALA A 150 16.83 -6.31 0.52
C ALA A 150 15.57 -5.47 0.25
N PHE A 151 15.33 -4.45 1.09
CA PHE A 151 14.20 -3.54 0.93
C PHE A 151 14.33 -2.68 -0.34
N SER A 152 15.51 -2.11 -0.60
CA SER A 152 15.75 -1.29 -1.79
C SER A 152 15.55 -2.10 -3.07
N SER A 153 16.12 -3.31 -3.16
CA SER A 153 15.95 -4.15 -4.34
C SER A 153 14.47 -4.48 -4.60
N ALA A 154 13.71 -4.81 -3.56
CA ALA A 154 12.28 -5.11 -3.67
C ALA A 154 11.46 -3.86 -4.05
N LYS A 155 11.75 -2.69 -3.48
CA LYS A 155 11.01 -1.46 -3.76
C LYS A 155 11.30 -0.90 -5.16
N PHE A 156 12.53 -1.02 -5.67
CA PHE A 156 12.82 -0.76 -7.09
C PHE A 156 12.01 -1.68 -8.01
N ALA A 157 11.90 -2.97 -7.66
CA ALA A 157 11.12 -3.92 -8.44
C ALA A 157 9.61 -3.59 -8.40
N VAL A 158 9.06 -3.17 -7.26
CA VAL A 158 7.66 -2.71 -7.14
C VAL A 158 7.41 -1.51 -8.07
N ARG A 159 8.34 -0.54 -8.14
CA ARG A 159 8.23 0.59 -9.07
C ARG A 159 8.19 0.14 -10.52
N GLY A 160 9.09 -0.79 -10.92
CA GLY A 160 9.11 -1.37 -12.26
C GLY A 160 7.82 -2.14 -12.59
N LEU A 161 7.28 -2.89 -11.63
CA LEU A 161 5.98 -3.57 -11.76
C LEU A 161 4.85 -2.56 -11.98
N ALA A 162 4.77 -1.51 -11.15
CA ALA A 162 3.76 -0.46 -11.28
C ALA A 162 3.82 0.24 -12.62
N GLU A 163 5.01 0.62 -13.11
CA GLU A 163 5.21 1.26 -14.41
C GLU A 163 4.76 0.35 -15.56
N SER A 164 5.09 -0.93 -15.50
CA SER A 164 4.69 -1.90 -16.52
C SER A 164 3.18 -2.08 -16.59
N LEU A 165 2.52 -2.13 -15.42
CA LEU A 165 1.06 -2.19 -15.32
C LEU A 165 0.40 -0.90 -15.81
N ALA A 166 0.96 0.27 -15.47
CA ALA A 166 0.47 1.56 -15.97
C ALA A 166 0.48 1.61 -17.50
N LYS A 167 1.62 1.29 -18.11
CA LYS A 167 1.75 1.26 -19.59
C LYS A 167 0.74 0.33 -20.25
N LYS A 168 0.44 -0.80 -19.62
CA LYS A 168 -0.48 -1.79 -20.18
C LYS A 168 -1.95 -1.42 -19.98
N PHE A 169 -2.34 -0.90 -18.80
CA PHE A 169 -3.73 -0.85 -18.38
C PHE A 169 -4.34 0.56 -18.33
N TRP A 170 -3.55 1.63 -18.40
CA TRP A 170 -4.09 2.99 -18.56
C TRP A 170 -4.97 3.11 -19.79
N PRO A 171 -4.54 2.64 -20.99
CA PRO A 171 -5.41 2.68 -22.18
C PRO A 171 -6.71 1.90 -22.02
N GLN A 172 -6.76 0.98 -21.06
CA GLN A 172 -7.95 0.15 -20.75
C GLN A 172 -8.79 0.73 -19.61
N GLY A 173 -8.47 1.95 -19.15
CA GLY A 173 -9.25 2.67 -18.15
C GLY A 173 -8.91 2.34 -16.70
N VAL A 174 -7.79 1.65 -16.42
CA VAL A 174 -7.31 1.37 -15.05
C VAL A 174 -6.16 2.31 -14.70
N HIS A 175 -6.37 3.17 -13.71
CA HIS A 175 -5.33 4.08 -13.20
C HIS A 175 -4.35 3.30 -12.31
N VAL A 176 -3.10 3.21 -12.70
CA VAL A 176 -2.03 2.61 -11.90
C VAL A 176 -1.06 3.70 -11.51
N ALA A 177 -0.80 3.87 -10.20
CA ALA A 177 0.12 4.88 -9.70
C ALA A 177 1.06 4.33 -8.63
N HIS A 178 2.23 4.94 -8.51
CA HIS A 178 3.27 4.63 -7.53
C HIS A 178 3.49 5.85 -6.63
N ILE A 179 3.46 5.64 -5.32
CA ILE A 179 3.55 6.69 -4.32
C ILE A 179 4.85 6.52 -3.54
N ILE A 180 5.81 7.43 -3.73
CA ILE A 180 7.07 7.44 -3.02
C ILE A 180 6.87 8.14 -1.68
N ILE A 181 7.02 7.39 -0.60
CA ILE A 181 7.05 7.92 0.77
C ILE A 181 8.52 8.11 1.13
N ASP A 182 9.00 9.34 0.99
CA ASP A 182 10.39 9.68 1.24
C ASP A 182 10.50 10.42 2.58
N GLY A 183 10.61 9.63 3.63
CA GLY A 183 10.69 10.09 5.01
C GLY A 183 10.07 9.09 5.98
N TRP A 184 10.23 9.34 7.26
CA TRP A 184 9.63 8.54 8.30
C TRP A 184 8.16 8.90 8.49
N LEU A 185 7.33 7.89 8.69
CA LEU A 185 5.92 8.07 9.02
C LEU A 185 5.75 8.34 10.52
N ALA A 186 4.99 9.35 10.88
CA ALA A 186 4.71 9.74 12.26
C ALA A 186 3.78 8.73 12.94
N THR A 187 4.28 7.52 13.22
CA THR A 187 3.56 6.47 13.93
C THR A 187 4.09 6.30 15.34
N GLU A 188 3.27 5.78 16.25
CA GLU A 188 3.68 5.49 17.63
C GLU A 188 4.85 4.50 17.65
N GLU A 189 4.85 3.51 16.78
CA GLU A 189 5.91 2.50 16.65
C GLU A 189 7.25 3.14 16.25
N VAL A 190 7.25 3.98 15.21
CA VAL A 190 8.46 4.69 14.76
C VAL A 190 9.01 5.57 15.86
N ARG A 191 8.16 6.29 16.61
CA ARG A 191 8.58 7.13 17.73
C ARG A 191 9.17 6.32 18.89
N LYS A 192 8.59 5.14 19.21
CA LYS A 192 9.12 4.24 20.24
C LYS A 192 10.47 3.65 19.87
N GLN A 193 10.65 3.28 18.61
CA GLN A 193 11.92 2.70 18.14
C GLN A 193 13.03 3.73 17.99
N ASN A 194 12.67 5.01 17.86
CA ASN A 194 13.61 6.10 17.63
C ASN A 194 13.35 7.27 18.60
N PRO A 195 13.56 7.07 19.91
CA PRO A 195 13.27 8.09 20.92
C PRO A 195 14.12 9.37 20.76
N ASP A 196 15.33 9.23 20.20
CA ASP A 196 16.24 10.34 19.92
C ASP A 196 15.88 11.14 18.67
N ALA A 197 14.91 10.67 17.88
CA ALA A 197 14.43 11.33 16.68
C ALA A 197 13.20 12.23 16.93
N ALA A 198 13.06 12.79 18.14
CA ALA A 198 11.92 13.64 18.49
C ALA A 198 11.76 14.85 17.57
N ASP A 199 12.88 15.42 17.13
CA ASP A 199 12.94 16.58 16.25
C ASP A 199 13.11 16.21 14.76
N THR A 200 13.16 14.90 14.44
CA THR A 200 13.29 14.46 13.04
C THR A 200 12.01 14.74 12.27
N PRO A 201 12.10 15.38 11.08
CA PRO A 201 10.96 15.58 10.21
C PRO A 201 10.25 14.26 9.89
N MET A 202 8.93 14.23 10.06
CA MET A 202 8.11 13.04 9.80
C MET A 202 6.87 13.40 8.98
N LEU A 203 6.44 12.46 8.16
CA LEU A 203 5.19 12.53 7.41
C LEU A 203 4.01 12.13 8.29
N ASP A 204 2.97 12.96 8.31
CA ASP A 204 1.69 12.63 8.93
C ASP A 204 0.96 11.58 8.10
N VAL A 205 0.55 10.48 8.76
CA VAL A 205 -0.08 9.33 8.07
C VAL A 205 -1.45 9.64 7.47
N ASP A 206 -2.20 10.57 8.07
CA ASP A 206 -3.53 10.96 7.58
C ASP A 206 -3.40 11.87 6.34
N HIS A 207 -2.41 12.77 6.33
CA HIS A 207 -2.09 13.59 5.16
C HIS A 207 -1.56 12.74 4.00
N VAL A 208 -0.75 11.72 4.30
CA VAL A 208 -0.30 10.74 3.30
C VAL A 208 -1.50 9.98 2.74
N ALA A 209 -2.39 9.46 3.59
CA ALA A 209 -3.59 8.75 3.14
C ALA A 209 -4.53 9.62 2.29
N ALA A 210 -4.63 10.92 2.59
CA ALA A 210 -5.39 11.87 1.77
C ALA A 210 -4.84 11.97 0.34
N SER A 211 -3.51 11.92 0.17
CA SER A 211 -2.89 11.94 -1.16
C SER A 211 -3.21 10.68 -1.99
N TYR A 212 -3.32 9.52 -1.35
CA TYR A 212 -3.79 8.30 -2.02
C TYR A 212 -5.20 8.45 -2.55
N TRP A 213 -6.10 9.01 -1.74
CA TRP A 213 -7.48 9.23 -2.18
C TRP A 213 -7.56 10.22 -3.35
N VAL A 214 -6.82 11.33 -3.30
CA VAL A 214 -6.76 12.32 -4.40
C VAL A 214 -6.36 11.67 -5.72
N LEU A 215 -5.38 10.74 -5.72
CA LEU A 215 -4.99 10.02 -6.92
C LEU A 215 -6.15 9.21 -7.53
N THR A 216 -7.02 8.63 -6.70
CA THR A 216 -8.15 7.85 -7.20
C THR A 216 -9.27 8.69 -7.82
N GLU A 217 -9.32 9.98 -7.50
CA GLU A 217 -10.31 10.93 -8.01
C GLU A 217 -9.80 11.75 -9.20
N GLN A 218 -8.57 11.49 -9.69
CA GLN A 218 -8.04 12.18 -10.86
C GLN A 218 -8.81 11.80 -12.13
N GLU A 219 -9.09 12.82 -12.93
CA GLU A 219 -9.69 12.63 -14.26
C GLU A 219 -8.70 12.02 -15.26
N ARG A 220 -9.21 11.22 -16.20
CA ARG A 220 -8.39 10.47 -17.18
C ARG A 220 -7.48 11.34 -18.04
N GLY A 221 -7.81 12.61 -18.22
CA GLY A 221 -7.01 13.56 -18.97
C GLY A 221 -5.72 13.98 -18.29
N GLY A 222 -5.51 13.61 -17.01
CA GLY A 222 -4.36 14.05 -16.22
C GLY A 222 -3.98 13.08 -15.11
N TRP A 223 -3.91 11.77 -15.38
CA TRP A 223 -3.46 10.80 -14.40
C TRP A 223 -1.98 10.95 -14.07
N SER A 224 -1.66 10.95 -12.78
CA SER A 224 -0.28 10.88 -12.28
C SER A 224 0.17 9.43 -12.20
N PHE A 225 1.34 9.12 -12.74
CA PHE A 225 1.96 7.82 -12.53
C PHE A 225 2.69 7.76 -11.19
N GLU A 226 3.44 8.81 -10.86
CA GLU A 226 4.28 8.81 -9.67
C GLU A 226 4.16 10.14 -8.92
N ILE A 227 4.02 10.06 -7.61
CA ILE A 227 4.13 11.21 -6.71
C ILE A 227 5.13 10.90 -5.60
N GLU A 228 5.86 11.90 -5.17
CA GLU A 228 6.80 11.81 -4.05
C GLU A 228 6.32 12.73 -2.91
N MET A 229 6.29 12.19 -1.70
CA MET A 229 5.91 12.93 -0.49
C MET A 229 7.07 12.95 0.48
N ARG A 230 7.36 14.16 1.00
CA ARG A 230 8.43 14.41 1.96
C ARG A 230 7.92 15.27 3.11
N PRO A 231 8.56 15.22 4.28
CA PRO A 231 8.32 16.19 5.33
C PRO A 231 8.66 17.61 4.84
N TYR A 232 7.78 18.58 5.08
CA TYR A 232 7.97 19.96 4.61
C TYR A 232 9.18 20.68 5.24
N ASN A 233 9.63 20.20 6.40
CA ASN A 233 10.73 20.75 7.19
C ASN A 233 12.02 19.92 7.09
N GLU A 234 12.15 19.08 6.06
CA GLU A 234 13.38 18.37 5.77
C GLU A 234 14.42 19.34 5.18
N GLU A 235 15.61 19.40 5.78
CA GLU A 235 16.67 20.33 5.34
C GLU A 235 17.54 19.75 4.23
N GLU A 236 17.70 18.44 4.17
CA GLU A 236 18.51 17.73 3.17
C GLU A 236 17.64 17.15 2.05
N PHE A 237 17.20 17.99 1.14
CA PHE A 237 16.39 17.58 0.00
C PHE A 237 17.28 16.82 -1.01
N PHE A 238 16.94 15.57 -1.33
CA PHE A 238 17.73 14.68 -2.19
C PHE A 238 19.06 14.18 -1.61
N GLY A 239 19.25 14.23 -0.30
CA GLY A 239 20.41 13.66 0.40
C GLY A 239 20.48 12.12 0.37
#